data_094d66cb889b143fdfa48b5ed85310f9
#
_entry.id   094d66cb889b143fdfa48b5ed85310f9
#
_cell.length_a   1.000
_cell.length_b   1.000
_cell.length_c   1.000
_cell.angle_alpha   90.00
_cell.angle_beta   90.00
_cell.angle_gamma   90.00
#
_symmetry.space_group_name_H-M   'P 1'
#
loop_
_entity.id
_entity.type
_entity.pdbx_description
1 polymer ?
#
loop_
_entity_poly.entity_id
_entity_poly.type
_entity_poly.pdbx_seq_one_letter_code
_entity_poly.pdbx_strand_id
1 'polypeptide(L)'
;DEVRDLVAELAGERAVYLPSRTNLGGAGGFAYGFLTALALGADAVWCADDDGRPADGHVLASLFDVAETHHLHEVSPVVCNIDDPGRLAFPLRQGLTWKRRRDELEGEFLPGIASLFNGALISAQAMEIIGVPDYRLFIRGDEVEYHRRLARSGLAFGTALSTAYLHPDGSDEFKPILGGRMHTQYPDNESKRYFTYRNRGYVMSQPGMRKLLPQEYARFSWFFLVQSRDTAGFREWLRLHRQGRNERFTRPS
;
A
#
# COMPACT_ATOMS: atom_id res chain seq x y z
N ASP A 1 -2.35 -17.06 23.97
CA ASP A 1 -1.96 -16.05 22.94
C ASP A 1 -2.68 -14.75 23.26
N GLU A 2 -1.94 -13.72 23.70
CA GLU A 2 -2.47 -12.44 24.18
C GLU A 2 -3.43 -11.78 23.17
N VAL A 3 -3.10 -11.84 21.89
CA VAL A 3 -3.96 -11.25 20.83
C VAL A 3 -5.29 -12.02 20.71
N ARG A 4 -5.24 -13.35 20.72
CA ARG A 4 -6.46 -14.17 20.70
C ARG A 4 -7.36 -13.88 21.89
N ASP A 5 -6.76 -13.79 23.07
CA ASP A 5 -7.50 -13.61 24.32
C ASP A 5 -8.13 -12.20 24.35
N LEU A 6 -7.42 -11.18 23.86
CA LEU A 6 -7.95 -9.82 23.68
C LEU A 6 -9.09 -9.77 22.64
N VAL A 7 -8.94 -10.43 21.51
CA VAL A 7 -10.00 -10.51 20.47
C VAL A 7 -11.25 -11.18 21.04
N ALA A 8 -11.10 -12.26 21.79
CA ALA A 8 -12.21 -12.95 22.43
C ALA A 8 -12.93 -12.06 23.47
N GLU A 9 -12.17 -11.28 24.25
CA GLU A 9 -12.70 -10.35 25.24
C GLU A 9 -13.49 -9.19 24.59
N LEU A 10 -12.91 -8.57 23.55
CA LEU A 10 -13.46 -7.35 22.94
C LEU A 10 -14.60 -7.63 21.95
N ALA A 11 -14.53 -8.72 21.20
CA ALA A 11 -15.43 -8.99 20.09
C ALA A 11 -16.21 -10.32 20.18
N GLY A 12 -15.77 -11.25 21.03
CA GLY A 12 -16.43 -12.54 21.21
C GLY A 12 -16.64 -13.29 19.89
N GLU A 13 -17.86 -13.82 19.69
CA GLU A 13 -18.22 -14.57 18.48
C GLU A 13 -18.32 -13.71 17.21
N ARG A 14 -18.25 -12.38 17.32
CA ARG A 14 -18.27 -11.45 16.17
C ARG A 14 -16.93 -11.35 15.46
N ALA A 15 -15.88 -11.94 16.02
CA ALA A 15 -14.55 -11.93 15.44
C ALA A 15 -14.05 -13.34 15.13
N VAL A 16 -13.36 -13.46 14.01
CA VAL A 16 -12.63 -14.67 13.63
C VAL A 16 -11.13 -14.39 13.78
N TYR A 17 -10.50 -15.01 14.80
CA TYR A 17 -9.06 -14.93 14.98
C TYR A 17 -8.35 -15.91 14.05
N LEU A 18 -7.46 -15.39 13.18
CA LEU A 18 -6.73 -16.16 12.18
C LEU A 18 -5.23 -16.22 12.53
N PRO A 19 -4.80 -17.18 13.38
CA PRO A 19 -3.39 -17.30 13.72
C PRO A 19 -2.56 -17.83 12.55
N SER A 20 -1.32 -17.37 12.44
CA SER A 20 -0.33 -17.95 11.55
C SER A 20 0.86 -18.49 12.35
N ARG A 21 1.37 -19.69 11.98
CA ARG A 21 2.55 -20.28 12.61
C ARG A 21 3.85 -19.58 12.20
N THR A 22 3.82 -18.82 11.12
CA THR A 22 4.96 -18.09 10.58
C THR A 22 4.58 -16.65 10.32
N ASN A 23 5.54 -15.75 10.41
CA ASN A 23 5.32 -14.37 9.98
C ASN A 23 5.11 -14.33 8.47
N LEU A 24 3.92 -13.93 8.04
CA LEU A 24 3.54 -13.80 6.62
C LEU A 24 3.85 -12.41 6.05
N GLY A 25 4.16 -11.43 6.90
CA GLY A 25 4.23 -10.01 6.56
C GLY A 25 2.85 -9.43 6.25
N GLY A 26 2.78 -8.13 5.97
CA GLY A 26 1.52 -7.46 5.63
C GLY A 26 0.87 -8.06 4.39
N ALA A 27 1.63 -8.27 3.32
CA ALA A 27 1.13 -8.86 2.08
C ALA A 27 0.47 -10.25 2.30
N GLY A 28 1.11 -11.10 3.11
CA GLY A 28 0.57 -12.43 3.42
C GLY A 28 -0.59 -12.39 4.40
N GLY A 29 -0.60 -11.46 5.35
CA GLY A 29 -1.71 -11.23 6.28
C GLY A 29 -2.97 -10.81 5.54
N PHE A 30 -2.89 -9.80 4.67
CA PHE A 30 -4.01 -9.36 3.83
C PHE A 30 -4.47 -10.46 2.87
N ALA A 31 -3.56 -11.18 2.21
CA ALA A 31 -3.92 -12.29 1.33
C ALA A 31 -4.70 -13.38 2.07
N TYR A 32 -4.25 -13.74 3.26
CA TYR A 32 -4.90 -14.75 4.11
C TYR A 32 -6.27 -14.26 4.60
N GLY A 33 -6.37 -13.01 5.06
CA GLY A 33 -7.63 -12.40 5.48
C GLY A 33 -8.64 -12.32 4.36
N PHE A 34 -8.24 -11.88 3.17
CA PHE A 34 -9.11 -11.77 1.99
C PHE A 34 -9.65 -13.13 1.54
N LEU A 35 -8.79 -14.15 1.43
CA LEU A 35 -9.22 -15.50 1.09
C LEU A 35 -10.20 -16.08 2.13
N THR A 36 -9.96 -15.80 3.41
CA THR A 36 -10.85 -16.24 4.48
C THR A 36 -12.20 -15.53 4.39
N ALA A 37 -12.21 -14.22 4.18
CA ALA A 37 -13.45 -13.46 4.03
C ALA A 37 -14.29 -13.96 2.84
N LEU A 38 -13.66 -14.20 1.69
CA LEU A 38 -14.32 -14.80 0.53
C LEU A 38 -14.87 -16.20 0.85
N ALA A 39 -14.10 -17.05 1.55
CA ALA A 39 -14.53 -18.39 1.93
C ALA A 39 -15.72 -18.37 2.92
N LEU A 40 -15.86 -17.32 3.71
CA LEU A 40 -16.99 -17.06 4.60
C LEU A 40 -18.19 -16.40 3.90
N GLY A 41 -18.08 -16.09 2.60
CA GLY A 41 -19.16 -15.51 1.80
C GLY A 41 -19.31 -13.99 1.96
N ALA A 42 -18.25 -13.28 2.30
CA ALA A 42 -18.30 -11.83 2.37
C ALA A 42 -18.47 -11.20 0.98
N ASP A 43 -19.39 -10.25 0.84
CA ASP A 43 -19.60 -9.48 -0.39
C ASP A 43 -18.56 -8.37 -0.59
N ALA A 44 -17.95 -7.92 0.49
CA ALA A 44 -16.86 -6.92 0.49
C ALA A 44 -15.97 -7.09 1.72
N VAL A 45 -14.75 -6.58 1.62
CA VAL A 45 -13.78 -6.53 2.73
C VAL A 45 -13.38 -5.07 2.97
N TRP A 46 -13.56 -4.61 4.19
CA TRP A 46 -12.97 -3.37 4.67
C TRP A 46 -11.66 -3.70 5.38
N CYS A 47 -10.55 -3.32 4.80
CA CYS A 47 -9.21 -3.71 5.25
C CYS A 47 -8.39 -2.52 5.75
N ALA A 48 -7.58 -2.77 6.77
CA ALA A 48 -6.74 -1.76 7.39
C ALA A 48 -5.49 -2.38 8.02
N ASP A 49 -4.39 -1.60 8.05
CA ASP A 49 -3.21 -1.91 8.84
C ASP A 49 -3.49 -1.71 10.34
N ASP A 50 -2.67 -2.33 11.19
CA ASP A 50 -2.82 -2.35 12.66
C ASP A 50 -2.31 -1.07 13.34
N ASP A 51 -1.63 -0.19 12.63
CA ASP A 51 -1.11 1.08 13.12
C ASP A 51 -1.97 2.31 12.73
N GLY A 52 -3.09 2.07 12.04
CA GLY A 52 -4.05 3.10 11.65
C GLY A 52 -5.44 2.90 12.26
N ARG A 53 -6.32 3.88 12.08
CA ARG A 53 -7.71 3.81 12.53
C ARG A 53 -8.62 4.72 11.71
N PRO A 54 -9.95 4.41 11.63
CA PRO A 54 -10.90 5.34 11.04
C PRO A 54 -10.93 6.68 11.81
N ALA A 55 -11.18 7.77 11.11
CA ALA A 55 -11.26 9.09 11.71
C ALA A 55 -12.47 9.21 12.67
N ASP A 56 -13.55 8.51 12.34
CA ASP A 56 -14.79 8.46 13.13
C ASP A 56 -15.56 7.16 12.85
N GLY A 57 -16.70 6.98 13.53
CA GLY A 57 -17.55 5.79 13.41
C GLY A 57 -18.39 5.70 12.12
N HIS A 58 -18.35 6.73 11.25
CA HIS A 58 -19.15 6.79 10.01
C HIS A 58 -18.34 6.44 8.76
N VAL A 59 -17.02 6.27 8.87
CA VAL A 59 -16.13 6.03 7.73
C VAL A 59 -16.63 4.90 6.84
N LEU A 60 -16.96 3.75 7.40
CA LEU A 60 -17.42 2.58 6.63
C LEU A 60 -18.75 2.85 5.91
N ALA A 61 -19.70 3.48 6.57
CA ALA A 61 -20.99 3.84 5.95
C ALA A 61 -20.79 4.81 4.79
N SER A 62 -19.93 5.84 4.97
CA SER A 62 -19.60 6.79 3.92
C SER A 62 -18.91 6.12 2.72
N LEU A 63 -18.07 5.12 2.94
CA LEU A 63 -17.45 4.37 1.85
C LEU A 63 -18.49 3.56 1.06
N PHE A 64 -19.46 2.93 1.72
CA PHE A 64 -20.55 2.25 1.03
C PHE A 64 -21.39 3.21 0.18
N ASP A 65 -21.77 4.38 0.73
CA ASP A 65 -22.55 5.38 0.02
C ASP A 65 -21.81 5.87 -1.25
N VAL A 66 -20.49 6.11 -1.15
CA VAL A 66 -19.67 6.53 -2.29
C VAL A 66 -19.51 5.38 -3.30
N ALA A 67 -19.32 4.14 -2.83
CA ALA A 67 -19.21 2.97 -3.70
C ALA A 67 -20.49 2.74 -4.50
N GLU A 68 -21.66 2.85 -3.89
CA GLU A 68 -22.95 2.75 -4.58
C GLU A 68 -23.17 3.89 -5.56
N THR A 69 -22.93 5.13 -5.14
CA THR A 69 -23.15 6.33 -5.97
C THR A 69 -22.30 6.32 -7.24
N HIS A 70 -21.06 5.85 -7.14
CA HIS A 70 -20.10 5.85 -8.26
C HIS A 70 -19.90 4.47 -8.89
N HIS A 71 -20.64 3.44 -8.46
CA HIS A 71 -20.54 2.06 -8.93
C HIS A 71 -19.11 1.51 -8.84
N LEU A 72 -18.48 1.67 -7.66
CA LEU A 72 -17.08 1.30 -7.44
C LEU A 72 -16.95 -0.13 -6.94
N HIS A 73 -15.88 -0.77 -7.37
CA HIS A 73 -15.44 -2.07 -6.86
C HIS A 73 -14.39 -1.96 -5.77
N GLU A 74 -13.75 -0.81 -5.67
CA GLU A 74 -12.87 -0.43 -4.57
C GLU A 74 -13.09 1.05 -4.27
N VAL A 75 -13.13 1.41 -2.99
CA VAL A 75 -13.12 2.80 -2.53
C VAL A 75 -12.25 2.93 -1.28
N SER A 76 -11.29 3.84 -1.35
CA SER A 76 -10.42 4.20 -0.23
C SER A 76 -10.86 5.52 0.40
N PRO A 77 -10.70 5.70 1.72
CA PRO A 77 -10.79 7.02 2.35
C PRO A 77 -9.55 7.85 2.05
N VAL A 78 -9.58 9.14 2.35
CA VAL A 78 -8.36 9.95 2.41
C VAL A 78 -7.52 9.49 3.59
N VAL A 79 -6.24 9.19 3.37
CA VAL A 79 -5.34 8.80 4.46
C VAL A 79 -4.65 10.04 5.02
N CYS A 80 -5.01 10.41 6.24
CA CYS A 80 -4.51 11.57 6.96
C CYS A 80 -3.50 11.16 8.03
N ASN A 81 -2.59 12.08 8.36
CA ASN A 81 -1.65 11.87 9.45
C ASN A 81 -2.40 11.79 10.80
N ILE A 82 -2.06 10.78 11.61
CA ILE A 82 -2.75 10.52 12.88
C ILE A 82 -2.52 11.62 13.92
N ASP A 83 -1.37 12.31 13.86
CA ASP A 83 -1.01 13.38 14.77
C ASP A 83 -1.46 14.77 14.28
N ASP A 84 -1.65 14.93 12.97
CA ASP A 84 -2.18 16.14 12.32
C ASP A 84 -3.16 15.76 11.20
N PRO A 85 -4.45 15.53 11.51
CA PRO A 85 -5.45 15.11 10.51
C PRO A 85 -5.70 16.12 9.38
N GLY A 86 -5.20 17.35 9.47
CA GLY A 86 -5.18 18.32 8.39
C GLY A 86 -4.12 18.03 7.32
N ARG A 87 -3.11 17.20 7.63
CA ARG A 87 -2.10 16.74 6.69
C ARG A 87 -2.44 15.34 6.17
N LEU A 88 -2.04 15.06 4.93
CA LEU A 88 -2.10 13.72 4.38
C LEU A 88 -0.90 12.89 4.90
N ALA A 89 -1.14 11.65 5.31
CA ALA A 89 -0.06 10.72 5.65
C ALA A 89 0.76 10.35 4.41
N PHE A 90 0.11 10.32 3.26
CA PHE A 90 0.74 10.13 1.94
C PHE A 90 0.24 11.19 0.98
N PRO A 91 1.13 11.90 0.26
CA PRO A 91 0.70 12.90 -0.72
C PRO A 91 -0.20 12.28 -1.79
N LEU A 92 -1.33 12.91 -2.09
CA LEU A 92 -2.24 12.51 -3.15
C LEU A 92 -2.02 13.35 -4.40
N ARG A 93 -2.05 12.70 -5.56
CA ARG A 93 -2.01 13.41 -6.84
C ARG A 93 -3.42 13.74 -7.31
N GLN A 94 -3.70 15.04 -7.45
CA GLN A 94 -4.94 15.50 -8.08
C GLN A 94 -4.59 16.37 -9.30
N GLY A 95 -4.98 15.92 -10.48
CA GLY A 95 -4.56 16.52 -11.74
C GLY A 95 -3.03 16.44 -11.94
N LEU A 96 -2.37 17.60 -12.10
CA LEU A 96 -0.92 17.69 -12.29
C LEU A 96 -0.15 17.98 -10.99
N THR A 97 -0.85 18.22 -9.89
CA THR A 97 -0.27 18.64 -8.61
C THR A 97 -0.33 17.55 -7.55
N TRP A 98 0.65 17.57 -6.65
CA TRP A 98 0.68 16.75 -5.46
C TRP A 98 0.11 17.56 -4.29
N LYS A 99 -0.95 17.06 -3.68
CA LYS A 99 -1.59 17.62 -2.49
C LYS A 99 -0.99 16.99 -1.25
N ARG A 100 -0.73 17.79 -0.23
CA ARG A 100 -0.14 17.36 1.05
C ARG A 100 -1.05 17.64 2.24
N ARG A 101 -2.10 18.40 2.02
CA ARG A 101 -3.07 18.77 3.03
C ARG A 101 -4.48 18.41 2.56
N ARG A 102 -5.34 18.10 3.53
CA ARG A 102 -6.72 17.71 3.25
C ARG A 102 -7.52 18.87 2.63
N ASP A 103 -7.28 20.11 3.09
CA ASP A 103 -7.93 21.32 2.60
C ASP A 103 -7.50 21.73 1.17
N GLU A 104 -6.46 21.12 0.62
CA GLU A 104 -6.05 21.29 -0.77
C GLU A 104 -6.82 20.38 -1.75
N LEU A 105 -7.54 19.36 -1.23
CA LEU A 105 -8.30 18.42 -2.05
C LEU A 105 -9.63 19.04 -2.47
N GLU A 106 -9.98 18.89 -3.75
CA GLU A 106 -11.19 19.46 -4.34
C GLU A 106 -12.17 18.36 -4.76
N GLY A 107 -13.47 18.60 -4.52
CA GLY A 107 -14.55 17.67 -4.86
C GLY A 107 -14.82 16.65 -3.77
N GLU A 108 -15.66 15.66 -4.06
CA GLU A 108 -16.09 14.61 -3.12
C GLU A 108 -15.44 13.27 -3.41
N PHE A 109 -14.99 13.06 -4.64
CA PHE A 109 -14.44 11.80 -5.12
C PHE A 109 -13.27 12.02 -6.09
N LEU A 110 -12.23 11.19 -5.96
CA LEU A 110 -11.04 11.20 -6.83
C LEU A 110 -10.90 9.85 -7.53
N PRO A 111 -11.25 9.74 -8.82
CA PRO A 111 -11.23 8.47 -9.54
C PRO A 111 -9.80 8.00 -9.86
N GLY A 112 -9.62 6.68 -9.88
CA GLY A 112 -8.39 6.03 -10.35
C GLY A 112 -7.20 6.13 -9.40
N ILE A 113 -7.42 6.55 -8.14
CA ILE A 113 -6.43 6.56 -7.07
C ILE A 113 -7.01 5.79 -5.89
N ALA A 114 -6.23 4.88 -5.32
CA ALA A 114 -6.58 4.09 -4.16
C ALA A 114 -5.41 4.04 -3.16
N SER A 115 -5.73 4.14 -1.89
CA SER A 115 -4.81 3.90 -0.76
C SER A 115 -5.19 2.56 -0.12
N LEU A 116 -4.82 1.48 -0.79
CA LEU A 116 -5.13 0.13 -0.39
C LEU A 116 -4.51 -0.17 0.99
N PHE A 117 -5.20 -1.02 1.78
CA PHE A 117 -4.82 -1.45 3.13
C PHE A 117 -4.90 -0.37 4.23
N ASN A 118 -5.28 0.87 3.87
CA ASN A 118 -5.47 1.97 4.81
C ASN A 118 -6.97 2.36 4.90
N GLY A 119 -7.80 1.42 5.32
CA GLY A 119 -9.24 1.61 5.42
C GLY A 119 -10.00 1.47 4.09
N ALA A 120 -9.44 0.78 3.11
CA ALA A 120 -10.10 0.55 1.82
C ALA A 120 -11.23 -0.48 1.92
N LEU A 121 -12.32 -0.22 1.22
CA LEU A 121 -13.43 -1.15 1.01
C LEU A 121 -13.31 -1.76 -0.39
N ILE A 122 -13.17 -3.09 -0.47
CA ILE A 122 -12.94 -3.83 -1.72
C ILE A 122 -14.04 -4.87 -1.88
N SER A 123 -14.74 -4.89 -3.01
CA SER A 123 -15.80 -5.87 -3.29
C SER A 123 -15.23 -7.27 -3.52
N ALA A 124 -16.00 -8.31 -3.20
CA ALA A 124 -15.69 -9.70 -3.52
C ALA A 124 -15.42 -9.87 -5.03
N GLN A 125 -16.22 -9.23 -5.87
CA GLN A 125 -16.04 -9.26 -7.32
C GLN A 125 -14.68 -8.71 -7.74
N ALA A 126 -14.19 -7.64 -7.12
CA ALA A 126 -12.84 -7.15 -7.40
C ALA A 126 -11.79 -8.21 -7.05
N MET A 127 -11.90 -8.82 -5.86
CA MET A 127 -10.98 -9.87 -5.41
C MET A 127 -11.01 -11.11 -6.30
N GLU A 128 -12.16 -11.48 -6.84
CA GLU A 128 -12.31 -12.58 -7.80
C GLU A 128 -11.61 -12.28 -9.14
N ILE A 129 -11.66 -11.03 -9.60
CA ILE A 129 -11.07 -10.61 -10.88
C ILE A 129 -9.57 -10.39 -10.78
N ILE A 130 -9.12 -9.68 -9.74
CA ILE A 130 -7.70 -9.31 -9.62
C ILE A 130 -6.92 -10.23 -8.66
N GLY A 131 -7.58 -11.15 -7.97
CA GLY A 131 -7.01 -12.01 -6.93
C GLY A 131 -6.79 -11.26 -5.61
N VAL A 132 -5.99 -11.86 -4.74
CA VAL A 132 -5.58 -11.29 -3.46
C VAL A 132 -4.15 -10.71 -3.54
N PRO A 133 -3.67 -9.93 -2.54
CA PRO A 133 -2.31 -9.43 -2.50
C PRO A 133 -1.26 -10.53 -2.72
N ASP A 134 -0.16 -10.21 -3.42
CA ASP A 134 0.91 -11.17 -3.67
C ASP A 134 1.73 -11.41 -2.39
N TYR A 135 1.41 -12.46 -1.65
CA TYR A 135 2.06 -12.81 -0.37
C TYR A 135 3.59 -13.01 -0.48
N ARG A 136 4.13 -13.26 -1.69
CA ARG A 136 5.57 -13.43 -1.93
C ARG A 136 6.35 -12.14 -1.66
N LEU A 137 5.66 -10.99 -1.72
CA LEU A 137 6.25 -9.69 -1.45
C LEU A 137 6.60 -9.49 0.03
N PHE A 138 5.87 -10.11 0.93
CA PHE A 138 6.02 -10.05 2.38
C PHE A 138 5.66 -8.69 2.97
N ILE A 139 6.45 -7.65 2.71
CA ILE A 139 6.19 -6.23 3.04
C ILE A 139 6.75 -5.36 1.92
N ARG A 140 6.20 -4.17 1.74
CA ARG A 140 6.65 -3.16 0.76
C ARG A 140 6.40 -3.54 -0.70
N GLY A 141 5.71 -2.69 -1.39
CA GLY A 141 5.42 -2.85 -2.81
C GLY A 141 4.22 -3.74 -3.14
N ASP A 142 3.66 -4.44 -2.17
CA ASP A 142 2.43 -5.22 -2.25
C ASP A 142 1.22 -4.34 -2.57
N GLU A 143 1.08 -3.20 -1.90
CA GLU A 143 0.06 -2.20 -2.22
C GLU A 143 0.19 -1.70 -3.67
N VAL A 144 1.40 -1.35 -4.10
CA VAL A 144 1.64 -0.88 -5.47
C VAL A 144 1.35 -1.98 -6.49
N GLU A 145 1.71 -3.22 -6.21
CA GLU A 145 1.45 -4.38 -7.06
C GLU A 145 -0.06 -4.63 -7.20
N TYR A 146 -0.77 -4.66 -6.06
CA TYR A 146 -2.21 -4.88 -6.01
C TYR A 146 -2.98 -3.74 -6.71
N HIS A 147 -2.62 -2.49 -6.45
CA HIS A 147 -3.16 -1.32 -7.13
C HIS A 147 -2.94 -1.39 -8.66
N ARG A 148 -1.80 -1.91 -9.12
CA ARG A 148 -1.54 -2.08 -10.55
C ARG A 148 -2.44 -3.13 -11.20
N ARG A 149 -2.75 -4.21 -10.50
CA ARG A 149 -3.75 -5.18 -10.99
C ARG A 149 -5.13 -4.56 -11.07
N LEU A 150 -5.53 -3.82 -10.02
CA LEU A 150 -6.79 -3.08 -10.00
C LEU A 150 -6.87 -2.07 -11.14
N ALA A 151 -5.88 -1.21 -11.31
CA ALA A 151 -5.85 -0.20 -12.38
C ALA A 151 -5.87 -0.80 -13.81
N ARG A 152 -5.52 -2.07 -13.99
CA ARG A 152 -5.53 -2.77 -15.28
C ARG A 152 -6.75 -3.64 -15.52
N SER A 153 -7.55 -3.89 -14.49
CA SER A 153 -8.73 -4.75 -14.59
C SER A 153 -9.89 -4.11 -15.34
N GLY A 154 -9.90 -2.79 -15.46
CA GLY A 154 -11.04 -2.02 -15.98
C GLY A 154 -12.14 -1.76 -14.95
N LEU A 155 -11.98 -2.24 -13.71
CA LEU A 155 -12.91 -1.98 -12.63
C LEU A 155 -12.87 -0.50 -12.21
N ALA A 156 -14.01 0.07 -11.84
CA ALA A 156 -14.10 1.41 -11.29
C ALA A 156 -13.63 1.42 -9.84
N PHE A 157 -12.75 2.38 -9.49
CA PHE A 157 -12.20 2.55 -8.15
C PHE A 157 -11.77 4.00 -7.91
N GLY A 158 -11.58 4.37 -6.64
CA GLY A 158 -11.10 5.70 -6.31
C GLY A 158 -11.11 6.05 -4.83
N THR A 159 -10.83 7.32 -4.53
CA THR A 159 -10.74 7.84 -3.15
C THR A 159 -11.94 8.71 -2.83
N ALA A 160 -12.65 8.40 -1.76
CA ALA A 160 -13.70 9.23 -1.17
C ALA A 160 -13.04 10.36 -0.37
N LEU A 161 -13.24 11.62 -0.82
CA LEU A 161 -12.63 12.79 -0.17
C LEU A 161 -13.43 13.27 1.05
N SER A 162 -14.68 12.82 1.18
CA SER A 162 -15.58 13.15 2.30
C SER A 162 -15.17 12.52 3.63
N THR A 163 -14.49 11.37 3.59
CA THR A 163 -14.11 10.59 4.78
C THR A 163 -12.61 10.34 4.88
N ALA A 164 -12.12 9.99 6.07
CA ALA A 164 -10.69 9.84 6.31
C ALA A 164 -10.34 8.62 7.18
N TYR A 165 -9.15 8.09 6.93
CA TYR A 165 -8.46 7.11 7.76
C TYR A 165 -7.18 7.72 8.30
N LEU A 166 -6.88 7.53 9.58
CA LEU A 166 -5.72 8.10 10.27
C LEU A 166 -4.59 7.08 10.33
N HIS A 167 -3.41 7.47 9.88
CA HIS A 167 -2.24 6.62 9.79
C HIS A 167 -0.96 7.40 10.15
N PRO A 168 0.07 6.78 10.74
CA PRO A 168 1.37 7.42 10.94
C PRO A 168 2.01 7.93 9.64
N ASP A 169 2.82 8.98 9.73
CA ASP A 169 3.52 9.53 8.56
C ASP A 169 4.57 8.55 8.02
N GLY A 170 4.48 8.20 6.74
CA GLY A 170 5.42 7.31 6.05
C GLY A 170 6.44 8.04 5.16
N SER A 171 6.53 9.36 5.23
CA SER A 171 7.32 10.20 4.31
C SER A 171 8.84 10.15 4.52
N ASP A 172 9.33 9.75 5.69
CA ASP A 172 10.75 9.83 6.09
C ASP A 172 11.69 8.95 5.26
N GLU A 173 11.17 7.94 4.58
CA GLU A 173 11.94 7.03 3.75
C GLU A 173 12.33 7.61 2.39
N PHE A 174 11.75 8.75 2.00
CA PHE A 174 12.02 9.38 0.71
C PHE A 174 13.14 10.41 0.83
N LYS A 175 14.37 10.00 0.48
CA LYS A 175 15.54 10.86 0.51
C LYS A 175 15.60 11.73 -0.76
N PRO A 176 15.77 13.06 -0.63
CA PRO A 176 15.86 13.95 -1.78
C PRO A 176 17.17 13.72 -2.56
N ILE A 177 17.08 13.79 -3.88
CA ILE A 177 18.22 13.73 -4.81
C ILE A 177 18.13 14.88 -5.83
N LEU A 178 19.23 15.19 -6.51
CA LEU A 178 19.30 16.27 -7.51
C LEU A 178 18.78 17.62 -6.99
N GLY A 179 19.20 18.00 -5.77
CA GLY A 179 18.76 19.25 -5.14
C GLY A 179 17.27 19.28 -4.79
N GLY A 180 16.66 18.13 -4.50
CA GLY A 180 15.25 18.01 -4.12
C GLY A 180 14.28 17.90 -5.31
N ARG A 181 14.80 17.91 -6.56
CA ARG A 181 13.96 17.77 -7.78
C ARG A 181 13.37 16.36 -7.93
N MET A 182 14.01 15.38 -7.32
CA MET A 182 13.57 13.98 -7.30
C MET A 182 13.80 13.38 -5.92
N HIS A 183 13.17 12.23 -5.67
CA HIS A 183 13.35 11.48 -4.42
C HIS A 183 13.65 10.03 -4.76
N THR A 184 14.43 9.36 -3.90
CA THR A 184 14.63 7.91 -3.93
C THR A 184 14.15 7.31 -2.61
N GLN A 185 13.55 6.14 -2.67
CA GLN A 185 13.11 5.45 -1.46
C GLN A 185 14.28 4.68 -0.85
N TYR A 186 14.71 5.13 0.31
CA TYR A 186 15.82 4.56 1.07
C TYR A 186 15.41 4.40 2.54
N PRO A 187 14.79 3.27 2.92
CA PRO A 187 14.48 2.97 4.31
C PRO A 187 15.75 2.83 5.15
N ASP A 188 15.76 3.43 6.35
CA ASP A 188 16.90 3.31 7.26
C ASP A 188 16.97 1.90 7.89
N ASN A 189 15.82 1.23 8.06
CA ASN A 189 15.76 -0.15 8.51
C ASN A 189 16.21 -1.12 7.40
N GLU A 190 17.19 -1.97 7.72
CA GLU A 190 17.82 -2.88 6.76
C GLU A 190 16.86 -3.91 6.18
N SER A 191 15.99 -4.49 6.99
CA SER A 191 14.96 -5.44 6.54
C SER A 191 13.98 -4.77 5.58
N LYS A 192 13.45 -3.57 5.95
CA LYS A 192 12.58 -2.79 5.07
C LYS A 192 13.28 -2.45 3.74
N ARG A 193 14.58 -2.07 3.80
CA ARG A 193 15.39 -1.75 2.63
C ARG A 193 15.57 -2.95 1.70
N TYR A 194 15.83 -4.15 2.28
CA TYR A 194 15.91 -5.39 1.51
C TYR A 194 14.64 -5.63 0.69
N PHE A 195 13.48 -5.62 1.33
CA PHE A 195 12.20 -5.84 0.64
C PHE A 195 11.89 -4.73 -0.36
N THR A 196 12.15 -3.47 -0.02
CA THR A 196 11.96 -2.35 -0.94
C THR A 196 12.74 -2.56 -2.23
N TYR A 197 14.02 -2.90 -2.18
CA TYR A 197 14.84 -3.07 -3.38
C TYR A 197 14.43 -4.28 -4.20
N ARG A 198 14.18 -5.41 -3.56
CA ARG A 198 13.76 -6.65 -4.23
C ARG A 198 12.39 -6.45 -4.89
N ASN A 199 11.43 -5.96 -4.14
CA ASN A 199 10.06 -5.85 -4.62
C ASN A 199 9.90 -4.77 -5.69
N ARG A 200 10.63 -3.66 -5.58
CA ARG A 200 10.69 -2.68 -6.68
C ARG A 200 11.21 -3.29 -7.98
N GLY A 201 12.20 -4.17 -7.90
CA GLY A 201 12.68 -4.92 -9.06
C GLY A 201 11.56 -5.75 -9.73
N TYR A 202 10.75 -6.43 -8.94
CA TYR A 202 9.60 -7.17 -9.40
C TYR A 202 8.51 -6.24 -9.99
N VAL A 203 8.06 -5.25 -9.22
CA VAL A 203 7.00 -4.32 -9.63
C VAL A 203 7.39 -3.57 -10.92
N MET A 204 8.63 -3.08 -11.02
CA MET A 204 9.10 -2.38 -12.21
C MET A 204 9.25 -3.28 -13.44
N SER A 205 9.27 -4.61 -13.27
CA SER A 205 9.28 -5.56 -14.39
C SER A 205 7.88 -5.87 -14.93
N GLN A 206 6.82 -5.50 -14.21
CA GLN A 206 5.45 -5.77 -14.58
C GLN A 206 4.98 -4.94 -15.79
N PRO A 207 3.97 -5.40 -16.54
CA PRO A 207 3.43 -4.66 -17.67
C PRO A 207 3.00 -3.23 -17.30
N GLY A 208 3.37 -2.25 -18.14
CA GLY A 208 3.10 -0.83 -17.90
C GLY A 208 4.10 -0.12 -16.99
N MET A 209 4.90 -0.86 -16.16
CA MET A 209 5.91 -0.29 -15.28
C MET A 209 7.30 -0.24 -15.89
N ARG A 210 7.60 -1.07 -16.88
CA ARG A 210 8.94 -1.18 -17.51
C ARG A 210 9.49 0.13 -18.04
N LYS A 211 8.60 1.02 -18.49
CA LYS A 211 8.98 2.37 -18.96
C LYS A 211 9.61 3.24 -17.87
N LEU A 212 9.42 2.90 -16.59
CA LEU A 212 10.00 3.63 -15.45
C LEU A 212 11.38 3.09 -15.04
N LEU A 213 11.80 1.93 -15.56
CA LEU A 213 13.10 1.33 -15.24
C LEU A 213 14.29 2.28 -15.47
N PRO A 214 14.42 3.00 -16.62
CA PRO A 214 15.55 3.91 -16.82
C PRO A 214 15.62 5.00 -15.73
N GLN A 215 14.48 5.55 -15.35
CA GLN A 215 14.38 6.54 -14.28
C GLN A 215 14.76 5.95 -12.91
N GLU A 216 14.36 4.72 -12.63
CA GLU A 216 14.71 3.99 -11.41
C GLU A 216 16.24 3.79 -11.32
N TYR A 217 16.86 3.29 -12.39
CA TYR A 217 18.31 3.13 -12.43
C TYR A 217 19.04 4.46 -12.29
N ALA A 218 18.59 5.52 -12.94
CA ALA A 218 19.18 6.85 -12.84
C ALA A 218 19.11 7.39 -11.39
N ARG A 219 17.97 7.24 -10.71
CA ARG A 219 17.77 7.68 -9.32
C ARG A 219 18.74 6.99 -8.36
N PHE A 220 18.78 5.67 -8.40
CA PHE A 220 19.62 4.89 -7.48
C PHE A 220 21.10 5.00 -7.81
N SER A 221 21.48 5.09 -9.10
CA SER A 221 22.87 5.39 -9.50
C SER A 221 23.31 6.73 -8.96
N TRP A 222 22.49 7.78 -9.12
CA TRP A 222 22.83 9.10 -8.59
C TRP A 222 22.96 9.08 -7.07
N PHE A 223 21.96 8.50 -6.38
CA PHE A 223 21.95 8.43 -4.93
C PHE A 223 23.19 7.73 -4.38
N PHE A 224 23.49 6.53 -4.87
CA PHE A 224 24.60 5.75 -4.34
C PHE A 224 25.98 6.23 -4.80
N LEU A 225 26.14 6.52 -6.10
CA LEU A 225 27.47 6.78 -6.66
C LEU A 225 27.89 8.25 -6.56
N VAL A 226 26.94 9.18 -6.59
CA VAL A 226 27.24 10.62 -6.57
C VAL A 226 26.99 11.20 -5.17
N GLN A 227 25.80 11.00 -4.61
CA GLN A 227 25.40 11.66 -3.37
C GLN A 227 25.98 10.96 -2.13
N SER A 228 25.81 9.64 -2.00
CA SER A 228 26.25 8.87 -0.83
C SER A 228 27.67 8.32 -0.96
N ARG A 229 28.20 8.22 -2.19
CA ARG A 229 29.50 7.61 -2.53
C ARG A 229 29.64 6.18 -1.97
N ASP A 230 28.53 5.44 -1.94
CA ASP A 230 28.41 4.09 -1.44
C ASP A 230 28.29 3.06 -2.57
N THR A 231 29.45 2.58 -3.02
CA THR A 231 29.50 1.56 -4.09
C THR A 231 29.03 0.18 -3.61
N ALA A 232 29.15 -0.11 -2.32
CA ALA A 232 28.69 -1.38 -1.74
C ALA A 232 27.15 -1.42 -1.72
N GLY A 233 26.51 -0.36 -1.24
CA GLY A 233 25.05 -0.22 -1.26
C GLY A 233 24.49 -0.24 -2.69
N PHE A 234 25.21 0.35 -3.67
CA PHE A 234 24.81 0.26 -5.08
C PHE A 234 24.81 -1.18 -5.61
N ARG A 235 25.86 -1.95 -5.29
CA ARG A 235 25.94 -3.37 -5.69
C ARG A 235 24.84 -4.20 -5.03
N GLU A 236 24.56 -3.94 -3.75
CA GLU A 236 23.47 -4.60 -3.03
C GLU A 236 22.12 -4.28 -3.66
N TRP A 237 21.81 -3.00 -3.90
CA TRP A 237 20.62 -2.59 -4.61
C TRP A 237 20.48 -3.29 -5.97
N LEU A 238 21.52 -3.32 -6.80
CA LEU A 238 21.51 -4.00 -8.09
C LEU A 238 21.21 -5.50 -7.95
N ARG A 239 21.83 -6.16 -6.97
CA ARG A 239 21.64 -7.58 -6.69
C ARG A 239 20.18 -7.87 -6.32
N LEU A 240 19.64 -7.12 -5.35
CA LEU A 240 18.27 -7.30 -4.87
C LEU A 240 17.24 -6.94 -5.94
N HIS A 241 17.44 -5.84 -6.63
CA HIS A 241 16.60 -5.43 -7.75
C HIS A 241 16.56 -6.49 -8.86
N ARG A 242 17.70 -7.10 -9.18
CA ARG A 242 17.77 -8.23 -10.13
C ARG A 242 17.05 -9.48 -9.61
N GLN A 243 17.13 -9.78 -8.30
CA GLN A 243 16.38 -10.87 -7.69
C GLN A 243 14.88 -10.69 -7.91
N GLY A 244 14.35 -9.51 -7.61
CA GLY A 244 12.94 -9.20 -7.83
C GLY A 244 12.53 -9.31 -9.30
N ARG A 245 13.33 -8.77 -10.21
CA ARG A 245 13.08 -8.90 -11.67
C ARG A 245 13.02 -10.33 -12.17
N ASN A 246 13.76 -11.23 -11.51
CA ASN A 246 13.80 -12.66 -11.83
C ASN A 246 12.85 -13.47 -10.94
N GLU A 247 11.93 -12.82 -10.24
CA GLU A 247 10.92 -13.43 -9.35
C GLU A 247 11.53 -14.35 -8.26
N ARG A 248 12.71 -13.99 -7.77
CA ARG A 248 13.37 -14.72 -6.68
C ARG A 248 13.00 -14.08 -5.35
N PHE A 249 11.95 -14.61 -4.71
CA PHE A 249 11.38 -14.08 -3.46
C PHE A 249 12.00 -14.73 -2.21
N THR A 250 13.31 -14.63 -2.07
CA THR A 250 13.99 -15.06 -0.84
C THR A 250 13.75 -14.05 0.29
N ARG A 251 13.84 -14.53 1.53
CA ARG A 251 13.82 -13.66 2.73
C ARG A 251 15.24 -13.47 3.22
N PRO A 252 15.57 -12.36 3.90
CA PRO A 252 16.84 -12.23 4.60
C PRO A 252 16.90 -13.29 5.71
N SER A 253 18.07 -13.86 5.90
CA SER A 253 18.38 -14.81 6.99
C SER A 253 18.44 -14.10 8.34
#